data_bd0fe7217941078b23c395291f55e608
#
_entry.id   bd0fe7217941078b23c395291f55e608
#
_cell.length_a   1.000
_cell.length_b   1.000
_cell.length_c   1.000
_cell.angle_alpha   90.00
_cell.angle_beta   90.00
_cell.angle_gamma   90.00
#
_symmetry.space_group_name_H-M   'P 1'
#
loop_
_entity.id
_entity.type
_entity.pdbx_description
1 polymer ?
#
loop_
_entity_poly.entity_id
_entity_poly.type
_entity_poly.pdbx_seq_one_letter_code
_entity_poly.pdbx_strand_id
1 'polypeptide(L)'
;VRFLVDINEEIMLYSAQRRYSATLLQIALIVAFTLVTSYAAPVTAIPSAQQSAEPFKVPVTIETHGNAWEGYLAFGLWDFPYGKTNFSLTPDSYLVVMTTKGQLLNLRTVSGKINPAITIPGFAGVSNPTYAPVKYMGQDTLMFQGEPDTSTHFWNLKTNVTTDFPNVYGHHDMIFNPTTGTFLTLRSYVREIDGKNVLMDTIVELDSKGNALWTWDTYAGGHFSLKDESVCNATTVVDGQTVIDLTHANSLQWNFQTNIIYMNMRHLDTFCKINKTTNQTVWSLGRCGNFTLLGPDGKQVSSLWYHAHDLREVQPDVFSMFDDDYENTTNPANPCPATFEETNAHSRMLVITANEQNMTAWTSWSWTAPREDWTPYWGSVDRLPNGDWIADFGSQSHYLPGSGIGSQLQNSTGAVLVEVNPKGEVVRIFTFAYGWGIYRVVPIPMQTANDYDGATHTSDFNIVLSTVNDIGGPAAIYYNINGGPVKSVATDGQPRITTEGANNTLAYWSVDSSGIEQLPHNVLTGIRLEKNPATEVSTGTPTTPSLLGVSSSSTILMAATAIVVAISISVIMRRRKTRGTDARVQIIYSQLP
;
A
#
# COMPACT_ATOMS: atom_id res chain seq x y z
N VAL A 1 35.46 56.25 -25.98
CA VAL A 1 34.53 55.83 -27.09
C VAL A 1 34.64 54.33 -27.32
N ARG A 2 35.83 53.70 -27.32
CA ARG A 2 35.97 52.22 -27.44
C ARG A 2 35.31 51.45 -26.30
N PHE A 3 35.45 51.94 -25.05
CA PHE A 3 34.87 51.28 -23.89
C PHE A 3 33.34 51.25 -23.84
N LEU A 4 32.68 52.19 -24.47
CA LEU A 4 31.20 52.26 -24.55
C LEU A 4 30.63 51.38 -25.69
N VAL A 5 31.44 51.03 -26.70
CA VAL A 5 31.06 50.13 -27.79
C VAL A 5 31.09 48.69 -27.32
N ASP A 6 32.11 48.29 -26.53
CA ASP A 6 32.25 46.91 -26.00
C ASP A 6 31.11 46.56 -25.01
N ILE A 7 30.69 47.52 -24.18
CA ILE A 7 29.55 47.29 -23.24
C ILE A 7 28.20 47.13 -23.99
N ASN A 8 28.02 47.85 -25.10
CA ASN A 8 26.81 47.70 -25.89
C ASN A 8 26.75 46.38 -26.68
N GLU A 9 27.89 45.87 -27.15
CA GLU A 9 27.94 44.56 -27.79
C GLU A 9 27.69 43.42 -26.79
N GLU A 10 28.25 43.46 -25.57
CA GLU A 10 27.98 42.48 -24.53
C GLU A 10 26.51 42.49 -24.06
N ILE A 11 25.91 43.67 -23.93
CA ILE A 11 24.47 43.81 -23.59
C ILE A 11 23.58 43.26 -24.70
N MET A 12 23.94 43.50 -25.96
CA MET A 12 23.18 42.99 -27.11
C MET A 12 23.32 41.44 -27.21
N LEU A 13 24.51 40.91 -27.03
CA LEU A 13 24.75 39.46 -27.00
C LEU A 13 24.00 38.77 -25.83
N TYR A 14 23.99 39.40 -24.64
CA TYR A 14 23.26 38.90 -23.47
C TYR A 14 21.74 38.94 -23.66
N SER A 15 21.22 39.97 -24.31
CA SER A 15 19.80 40.09 -24.63
C SER A 15 19.35 39.14 -25.74
N ALA A 16 20.20 38.88 -26.73
CA ALA A 16 19.95 37.89 -27.77
C ALA A 16 19.96 36.47 -27.19
N GLN A 17 20.94 36.12 -26.35
CA GLN A 17 21.04 34.83 -25.66
C GLN A 17 19.83 34.57 -24.75
N ARG A 18 19.29 35.57 -24.05
CA ARG A 18 18.03 35.47 -23.28
C ARG A 18 16.81 35.20 -24.14
N ARG A 19 16.70 35.85 -25.31
CA ARG A 19 15.58 35.63 -26.25
C ARG A 19 15.66 34.20 -26.84
N TYR A 20 16.85 33.71 -27.22
CA TYR A 20 17.04 32.34 -27.71
C TYR A 20 16.71 31.30 -26.63
N SER A 21 17.12 31.53 -25.38
CA SER A 21 16.81 30.62 -24.27
C SER A 21 15.33 30.56 -23.95
N ALA A 22 14.61 31.70 -24.02
CA ALA A 22 13.17 31.75 -23.80
C ALA A 22 12.39 31.06 -24.94
N THR A 23 12.83 31.24 -26.17
CA THR A 23 12.22 30.61 -27.34
C THR A 23 12.46 29.09 -27.34
N LEU A 24 13.67 28.64 -26.98
CA LEU A 24 13.97 27.22 -26.83
C LEU A 24 13.17 26.57 -25.68
N LEU A 25 12.95 27.29 -24.58
CA LEU A 25 12.12 26.80 -23.49
C LEU A 25 10.64 26.70 -23.90
N GLN A 26 10.14 27.65 -24.67
CA GLN A 26 8.77 27.59 -25.22
C GLN A 26 8.62 26.46 -26.24
N ILE A 27 9.60 26.25 -27.12
CA ILE A 27 9.61 25.12 -28.07
C ILE A 27 9.72 23.79 -27.32
N ALA A 28 10.54 23.68 -26.27
CA ALA A 28 10.65 22.48 -25.44
C ALA A 28 9.34 22.19 -24.69
N LEU A 29 8.63 23.20 -24.18
CA LEU A 29 7.33 23.07 -23.55
C LEU A 29 6.25 22.65 -24.57
N ILE A 30 6.24 23.21 -25.76
CA ILE A 30 5.30 22.83 -26.84
C ILE A 30 5.59 21.40 -27.31
N VAL A 31 6.86 21.01 -27.48
CA VAL A 31 7.25 19.65 -27.85
C VAL A 31 6.92 18.65 -26.73
N ALA A 32 7.11 19.03 -25.46
CA ALA A 32 6.70 18.20 -24.32
C ALA A 32 5.17 18.04 -24.26
N PHE A 33 4.41 19.10 -24.51
CA PHE A 33 2.95 19.06 -24.51
C PHE A 33 2.41 18.26 -25.72
N THR A 34 3.02 18.38 -26.91
CA THR A 34 2.66 17.57 -28.08
C THR A 34 3.10 16.11 -27.95
N LEU A 35 4.20 15.80 -27.27
CA LEU A 35 4.61 14.44 -26.97
C LEU A 35 3.69 13.78 -25.95
N VAL A 36 3.21 14.50 -24.93
CA VAL A 36 2.22 13.97 -23.97
C VAL A 36 0.88 13.71 -24.64
N THR A 37 0.46 14.53 -25.63
CA THR A 37 -0.78 14.28 -26.37
C THR A 37 -0.66 13.25 -27.49
N SER A 38 0.57 12.96 -27.98
CA SER A 38 0.81 11.97 -29.04
C SER A 38 1.04 10.54 -28.52
N TYR A 39 1.27 10.37 -27.20
CA TYR A 39 1.39 9.07 -26.54
C TYR A 39 0.10 8.59 -25.86
N ALA A 40 -1.02 9.24 -26.09
CA ALA A 40 -2.29 8.60 -25.89
C ALA A 40 -2.43 7.50 -26.98
N ALA A 41 -1.86 6.34 -26.73
CA ALA A 41 -2.23 5.15 -27.48
C ALA A 41 -3.75 5.06 -27.46
N PRO A 42 -4.40 4.69 -28.57
CA PRO A 42 -5.85 4.51 -28.56
C PRO A 42 -6.13 3.48 -27.44
N VAL A 43 -6.85 3.93 -26.39
CA VAL A 43 -7.41 3.02 -25.40
C VAL A 43 -8.35 2.11 -26.18
N THR A 44 -7.85 0.94 -26.58
CA THR A 44 -8.73 -0.12 -27.05
C THR A 44 -9.53 -0.51 -25.82
N ALA A 45 -10.78 -0.06 -25.77
CA ALA A 45 -11.72 -0.56 -24.80
C ALA A 45 -11.73 -2.09 -24.96
N ILE A 46 -11.19 -2.80 -23.96
CA ILE A 46 -11.31 -4.25 -23.89
C ILE A 46 -12.82 -4.51 -23.86
N PRO A 47 -13.38 -5.34 -24.77
CA PRO A 47 -14.79 -5.64 -24.74
C PRO A 47 -15.13 -6.15 -23.34
N SER A 48 -16.10 -5.54 -22.69
CA SER A 48 -16.62 -6.01 -21.41
C SER A 48 -16.92 -7.50 -21.56
N ALA A 49 -16.30 -8.33 -20.70
CA ALA A 49 -16.58 -9.75 -20.65
C ALA A 49 -18.10 -9.96 -20.63
N GLN A 50 -18.56 -10.89 -21.43
CA GLN A 50 -19.98 -11.21 -21.59
C GLN A 50 -20.57 -11.49 -20.20
N GLN A 51 -21.45 -10.61 -19.76
CA GLN A 51 -22.14 -10.66 -18.48
C GLN A 51 -22.90 -11.98 -18.40
N SER A 52 -22.63 -12.82 -17.41
CA SER A 52 -23.46 -13.98 -17.07
C SER A 52 -24.89 -13.51 -16.81
N ALA A 53 -25.89 -14.37 -17.09
CA ALA A 53 -27.32 -14.02 -17.06
C ALA A 53 -27.82 -13.51 -15.69
N GLU A 54 -27.07 -13.79 -14.60
CA GLU A 54 -27.33 -13.31 -13.25
C GLU A 54 -26.15 -12.44 -12.75
N PRO A 55 -26.41 -11.32 -12.09
CA PRO A 55 -25.35 -10.48 -11.55
C PRO A 55 -24.58 -11.26 -10.48
N PHE A 56 -23.24 -11.21 -10.54
CA PHE A 56 -22.39 -11.83 -9.54
C PHE A 56 -22.73 -11.27 -8.15
N LYS A 57 -22.94 -12.18 -7.20
CA LYS A 57 -23.14 -11.85 -5.79
C LYS A 57 -21.96 -12.39 -5.00
N VAL A 58 -21.34 -11.55 -4.19
CA VAL A 58 -20.27 -11.99 -3.28
C VAL A 58 -20.83 -13.07 -2.34
N PRO A 59 -20.24 -14.28 -2.31
CA PRO A 59 -20.76 -15.42 -1.54
C PRO A 59 -20.40 -15.29 -0.05
N VAL A 60 -20.87 -14.23 0.60
CA VAL A 60 -20.52 -13.88 1.99
C VAL A 60 -21.76 -13.73 2.87
N THR A 61 -21.68 -14.22 4.09
CA THR A 61 -22.59 -13.93 5.21
C THR A 61 -21.86 -13.02 6.20
N ILE A 62 -22.56 -12.03 6.73
CA ILE A 62 -21.96 -11.03 7.63
C ILE A 62 -22.73 -11.02 8.95
N GLU A 63 -22.00 -11.19 10.05
CA GLU A 63 -22.52 -11.08 11.41
C GLU A 63 -21.84 -9.92 12.11
N THR A 64 -22.61 -9.03 12.72
CA THR A 64 -22.10 -7.85 13.46
C THR A 64 -22.58 -7.90 14.89
N HIS A 65 -21.64 -7.86 15.84
CA HIS A 65 -21.88 -8.03 17.26
C HIS A 65 -21.63 -6.76 18.07
N GLY A 66 -21.13 -5.70 17.46
CA GLY A 66 -20.73 -4.48 18.15
C GLY A 66 -20.62 -3.27 17.22
N ASN A 67 -19.86 -2.29 17.68
CA ASN A 67 -19.61 -1.04 16.96
C ASN A 67 -18.45 -1.26 15.97
N ALA A 68 -18.75 -1.92 14.86
CA ALA A 68 -17.77 -2.28 13.84
C ALA A 68 -17.46 -1.10 12.93
N TRP A 69 -16.26 -1.07 12.38
CA TRP A 69 -15.83 -0.05 11.41
C TRP A 69 -16.64 -0.12 10.11
N GLU A 70 -16.94 1.04 9.53
CA GLU A 70 -17.58 1.15 8.23
C GLU A 70 -16.60 1.70 7.18
N GLY A 71 -16.59 1.06 6.01
CA GLY A 71 -15.72 1.40 4.89
C GLY A 71 -15.87 0.40 3.76
N TYR A 72 -14.81 0.26 2.98
CA TYR A 72 -14.78 -0.66 1.85
C TYR A 72 -13.67 -1.69 2.03
N LEU A 73 -13.87 -2.88 1.46
CA LEU A 73 -12.92 -3.98 1.44
C LEU A 73 -12.60 -4.31 0.00
N ALA A 74 -11.31 -4.36 -0.35
CA ALA A 74 -10.82 -4.83 -1.63
C ALA A 74 -9.99 -6.11 -1.44
N PHE A 75 -10.21 -7.12 -2.27
CA PHE A 75 -9.51 -8.40 -2.21
C PHE A 75 -9.62 -9.19 -3.51
N GLY A 76 -8.64 -10.06 -3.75
CA GLY A 76 -8.76 -11.15 -4.72
C GLY A 76 -9.59 -12.27 -4.11
N LEU A 77 -10.66 -12.66 -4.77
CA LEU A 77 -11.55 -13.75 -4.36
C LEU A 77 -11.42 -14.91 -5.34
N TRP A 78 -11.11 -16.10 -4.84
CA TRP A 78 -10.85 -17.28 -5.65
C TRP A 78 -11.93 -18.33 -5.45
N ASP A 79 -12.46 -18.85 -6.54
CA ASP A 79 -13.37 -20.00 -6.55
C ASP A 79 -12.53 -21.27 -6.78
N PHE A 80 -12.33 -22.06 -5.73
CA PHE A 80 -11.66 -23.36 -5.83
C PHE A 80 -12.67 -24.45 -6.13
N PRO A 81 -12.61 -25.08 -7.30
CA PRO A 81 -13.56 -26.12 -7.67
C PRO A 81 -13.28 -27.43 -6.89
N TYR A 82 -13.78 -27.50 -5.66
CA TYR A 82 -13.67 -28.70 -4.83
C TYR A 82 -14.40 -29.90 -5.44
N GLY A 83 -13.76 -31.07 -5.39
CA GLY A 83 -14.30 -32.32 -5.94
C GLY A 83 -14.04 -32.54 -7.43
N LYS A 84 -13.36 -31.65 -8.13
CA LYS A 84 -12.89 -31.89 -9.50
C LYS A 84 -11.48 -32.49 -9.44
N THR A 85 -11.34 -33.73 -9.93
CA THR A 85 -10.11 -34.54 -9.85
C THR A 85 -8.98 -34.06 -10.76
N ASN A 86 -9.15 -32.98 -11.53
CA ASN A 86 -8.15 -32.45 -12.44
C ASN A 86 -7.82 -31.01 -12.11
N PHE A 87 -6.66 -30.78 -11.53
CA PHE A 87 -6.05 -29.49 -11.22
C PHE A 87 -5.70 -28.61 -12.46
N SER A 88 -6.02 -29.04 -13.66
CA SER A 88 -5.81 -28.24 -14.87
C SER A 88 -6.85 -27.14 -15.07
N LEU A 89 -7.77 -26.99 -14.15
CA LEU A 89 -8.79 -25.97 -14.23
C LEU A 89 -8.37 -24.78 -13.40
N THR A 90 -8.07 -23.72 -14.07
CA THR A 90 -7.92 -22.40 -13.50
C THR A 90 -9.20 -22.03 -12.77
N PRO A 91 -9.15 -21.81 -11.44
CA PRO A 91 -10.30 -21.31 -10.73
C PRO A 91 -10.67 -19.94 -11.30
N ASP A 92 -11.96 -19.63 -11.36
CA ASP A 92 -12.37 -18.28 -11.63
C ASP A 92 -11.87 -17.40 -10.49
N SER A 93 -11.18 -16.31 -10.84
CA SER A 93 -10.67 -15.34 -9.88
C SER A 93 -11.34 -14.00 -10.11
N TYR A 94 -11.67 -13.33 -9.02
CA TYR A 94 -12.35 -12.07 -9.02
C TYR A 94 -11.56 -11.05 -8.20
N LEU A 95 -11.39 -9.84 -8.71
CA LEU A 95 -11.00 -8.71 -7.91
C LEU A 95 -12.28 -8.00 -7.46
N VAL A 96 -12.54 -8.02 -6.17
CA VAL A 96 -13.77 -7.56 -5.55
C VAL A 96 -13.49 -6.29 -4.77
N VAL A 97 -14.39 -5.29 -4.92
CA VAL A 97 -14.52 -4.18 -3.97
C VAL A 97 -15.96 -4.18 -3.47
N MET A 98 -16.13 -4.31 -2.18
CA MET A 98 -17.44 -4.30 -1.53
C MET A 98 -17.47 -3.39 -0.31
N THR A 99 -18.66 -2.98 0.11
CA THR A 99 -18.84 -2.32 1.40
C THR A 99 -18.67 -3.32 2.55
N THR A 100 -18.36 -2.84 3.75
CA THR A 100 -18.40 -3.65 4.97
C THR A 100 -19.79 -4.19 5.30
N LYS A 101 -20.82 -3.76 4.58
CA LYS A 101 -22.21 -4.27 4.66
C LYS A 101 -22.49 -5.37 3.61
N GLY A 102 -21.48 -5.75 2.79
CA GLY A 102 -21.58 -6.82 1.78
C GLY A 102 -22.14 -6.38 0.42
N GLN A 103 -22.36 -5.09 0.20
CA GLN A 103 -22.77 -4.61 -1.11
C GLN A 103 -21.57 -4.60 -2.06
N LEU A 104 -21.68 -5.30 -3.19
CA LEU A 104 -20.70 -5.27 -4.26
C LEU A 104 -20.69 -3.87 -4.93
N LEU A 105 -19.53 -3.27 -5.05
CA LEU A 105 -19.33 -1.96 -5.71
C LEU A 105 -18.62 -2.13 -7.04
N ASN A 106 -17.50 -2.82 -7.06
CA ASN A 106 -16.69 -3.05 -8.26
C ASN A 106 -16.32 -4.52 -8.35
N LEU A 107 -16.31 -5.04 -9.57
CA LEU A 107 -15.94 -6.42 -9.88
C LEU A 107 -15.09 -6.46 -11.14
N ARG A 108 -13.99 -7.19 -11.06
CA ARG A 108 -13.20 -7.57 -12.22
C ARG A 108 -13.05 -9.10 -12.23
N THR A 109 -13.32 -9.72 -13.37
CA THR A 109 -13.23 -11.18 -13.51
C THR A 109 -12.01 -11.52 -14.34
N VAL A 110 -11.18 -12.45 -13.86
CA VAL A 110 -10.18 -13.12 -14.70
C VAL A 110 -10.80 -14.38 -15.24
N SER A 111 -10.99 -14.43 -16.53
CA SER A 111 -11.41 -15.67 -17.21
C SER A 111 -10.21 -16.57 -17.41
N GLY A 112 -10.18 -17.67 -16.72
CA GLY A 112 -9.32 -18.81 -16.63
C GLY A 112 -8.53 -19.34 -17.80
N LYS A 113 -7.84 -18.53 -18.60
CA LYS A 113 -6.84 -19.04 -19.53
C LYS A 113 -5.47 -18.56 -19.10
N ILE A 114 -4.86 -19.29 -18.19
CA ILE A 114 -3.42 -19.18 -17.96
C ILE A 114 -2.72 -19.55 -19.26
N ASN A 115 -1.82 -18.67 -19.72
CA ASN A 115 -0.87 -19.06 -20.75
C ASN A 115 0.16 -20.00 -20.10
N PRO A 116 0.14 -21.32 -20.42
CA PRO A 116 1.08 -22.28 -19.82
C PRO A 116 2.56 -21.99 -20.20
N ALA A 117 2.80 -21.04 -21.07
CA ALA A 117 4.14 -20.61 -21.48
C ALA A 117 4.72 -19.52 -20.58
N ILE A 118 3.97 -18.96 -19.65
CA ILE A 118 4.51 -17.98 -18.70
C ILE A 118 4.99 -18.74 -17.45
N THR A 119 6.19 -19.27 -17.53
CA THR A 119 6.96 -19.68 -16.35
C THR A 119 7.52 -18.41 -15.72
N ILE A 120 7.00 -18.00 -14.56
CA ILE A 120 7.70 -17.02 -13.74
C ILE A 120 8.95 -17.73 -13.23
N PRO A 121 10.18 -17.24 -13.54
CA PRO A 121 11.39 -17.82 -13.01
C PRO A 121 11.30 -17.87 -11.48
N GLY A 122 11.39 -19.07 -10.89
CA GLY A 122 11.18 -19.30 -9.46
C GLY A 122 9.78 -19.76 -9.06
N PHE A 123 8.79 -19.78 -9.96
CA PHE A 123 7.45 -20.34 -9.74
C PHE A 123 7.14 -21.42 -10.77
N ALA A 124 7.89 -22.51 -10.76
CA ALA A 124 7.57 -23.66 -11.58
C ALA A 124 6.37 -24.40 -10.98
N GLY A 125 5.25 -24.37 -11.68
CA GLY A 125 4.10 -25.26 -11.46
C GLY A 125 2.89 -24.67 -10.75
N VAL A 126 2.93 -23.41 -10.30
CA VAL A 126 1.73 -22.74 -9.81
C VAL A 126 1.50 -21.49 -10.66
N SER A 127 0.91 -21.71 -11.81
CA SER A 127 0.28 -20.65 -12.59
C SER A 127 -1.00 -20.23 -11.86
N ASN A 128 -0.88 -19.48 -10.77
CA ASN A 128 -2.03 -18.94 -10.10
C ASN A 128 -2.38 -17.59 -10.74
N PRO A 129 -3.55 -17.46 -11.37
CA PRO A 129 -4.10 -16.17 -11.73
C PRO A 129 -4.61 -15.51 -10.45
N THR A 130 -3.67 -15.16 -9.60
CA THR A 130 -3.97 -14.56 -8.32
C THR A 130 -3.94 -13.07 -8.48
N TYR A 131 -5.03 -12.40 -8.14
CA TYR A 131 -4.97 -10.98 -7.85
C TYR A 131 -4.21 -10.77 -6.54
N ALA A 132 -2.91 -11.00 -6.57
CA ALA A 132 -2.02 -10.74 -5.47
C ALA A 132 -0.68 -10.21 -6.02
N PRO A 133 -0.13 -9.13 -5.44
CA PRO A 133 -0.72 -8.33 -4.36
C PRO A 133 -1.91 -7.47 -4.84
N VAL A 134 -2.83 -7.16 -3.93
CA VAL A 134 -3.81 -6.09 -4.09
C VAL A 134 -3.44 -4.99 -3.11
N LYS A 135 -3.33 -3.74 -3.58
CA LYS A 135 -2.98 -2.57 -2.74
C LYS A 135 -3.86 -1.38 -3.12
N TYR A 136 -4.35 -0.66 -2.12
CA TYR A 136 -4.99 0.62 -2.36
C TYR A 136 -3.94 1.74 -2.44
N MET A 137 -3.97 2.51 -3.54
CA MET A 137 -2.97 3.52 -3.85
C MET A 137 -3.43 4.94 -3.53
N GLY A 138 -4.65 5.10 -3.00
CA GLY A 138 -5.32 6.39 -2.91
C GLY A 138 -5.99 6.79 -4.23
N GLN A 139 -6.79 7.88 -4.19
CA GLN A 139 -7.48 8.44 -5.35
C GLN A 139 -8.29 7.38 -6.14
N ASP A 140 -9.03 6.56 -5.42
CA ASP A 140 -9.89 5.48 -5.94
C ASP A 140 -9.14 4.47 -6.84
N THR A 141 -7.85 4.27 -6.63
CA THR A 141 -7.02 3.40 -7.46
C THR A 141 -6.52 2.19 -6.70
N LEU A 142 -6.75 0.99 -7.25
CA LEU A 142 -6.12 -0.26 -6.81
C LEU A 142 -4.94 -0.61 -7.71
N MET A 143 -3.84 -1.02 -7.10
CA MET A 143 -2.75 -1.74 -7.76
C MET A 143 -2.96 -3.23 -7.55
N PHE A 144 -2.83 -4.03 -8.60
CA PHE A 144 -2.90 -5.49 -8.52
C PHE A 144 -2.03 -6.16 -9.57
N GLN A 145 -1.71 -7.43 -9.34
CA GLN A 145 -1.13 -8.35 -10.33
C GLN A 145 -2.08 -9.51 -10.56
N GLY A 146 -1.94 -10.21 -11.69
CA GLY A 146 -2.63 -11.49 -11.87
C GLY A 146 -3.61 -11.57 -13.03
N GLU A 147 -3.60 -10.63 -13.93
CA GLU A 147 -4.23 -10.83 -15.24
C GLU A 147 -3.25 -11.51 -16.19
N PRO A 148 -3.72 -12.09 -17.33
CA PRO A 148 -3.15 -13.29 -17.96
C PRO A 148 -1.66 -13.26 -18.23
N ASP A 149 -1.03 -12.15 -18.03
CA ASP A 149 0.39 -11.88 -18.29
C ASP A 149 1.25 -11.61 -17.05
N THR A 150 0.70 -11.74 -15.83
CA THR A 150 1.39 -11.43 -14.57
C THR A 150 1.83 -9.97 -14.41
N SER A 151 1.42 -9.07 -15.28
CA SER A 151 1.73 -7.65 -15.23
C SER A 151 1.15 -6.97 -14.01
N THR A 152 1.66 -5.78 -13.72
CA THR A 152 1.07 -4.90 -12.71
C THR A 152 0.08 -3.95 -13.37
N HIS A 153 -1.04 -3.75 -12.71
CA HIS A 153 -2.14 -2.91 -13.18
C HIS A 153 -2.54 -1.90 -12.12
N PHE A 154 -2.87 -0.68 -12.57
CA PHE A 154 -3.56 0.33 -11.76
C PHE A 154 -4.99 0.45 -12.28
N TRP A 155 -5.95 0.11 -11.45
CA TRP A 155 -7.37 0.17 -11.79
C TRP A 155 -8.06 1.27 -11.00
N ASN A 156 -8.52 2.31 -11.71
CA ASN A 156 -9.33 3.36 -11.10
C ASN A 156 -10.79 2.89 -10.96
N LEU A 157 -11.27 2.81 -9.75
CA LEU A 157 -12.57 2.24 -9.39
C LEU A 157 -13.75 3.08 -9.84
N LYS A 158 -13.59 4.41 -9.94
CA LYS A 158 -14.66 5.33 -10.40
C LYS A 158 -14.79 5.38 -11.91
N THR A 159 -13.67 5.44 -12.61
CA THR A 159 -13.66 5.56 -14.07
C THR A 159 -13.63 4.21 -14.77
N ASN A 160 -13.36 3.13 -14.04
CA ASN A 160 -13.12 1.78 -14.55
C ASN A 160 -11.98 1.70 -15.58
N VAL A 161 -11.04 2.63 -15.53
CA VAL A 161 -9.86 2.67 -16.42
C VAL A 161 -8.71 1.93 -15.77
N THR A 162 -8.00 1.12 -16.56
CA THR A 162 -6.79 0.41 -16.15
C THR A 162 -5.57 0.98 -16.86
N THR A 163 -4.48 1.15 -16.13
CA THR A 163 -3.15 1.44 -16.68
C THR A 163 -2.27 0.24 -16.43
N ASP A 164 -1.61 -0.25 -17.49
CA ASP A 164 -0.87 -1.50 -17.44
C ASP A 164 0.64 -1.26 -17.46
N PHE A 165 1.38 -2.09 -16.70
CA PHE A 165 2.84 -2.10 -16.62
C PHE A 165 3.35 -3.52 -16.95
N PRO A 166 3.43 -3.87 -18.25
CA PRO A 166 3.56 -5.26 -18.70
C PRO A 166 4.87 -5.96 -18.30
N ASN A 167 5.94 -5.22 -17.97
CA ASN A 167 7.22 -5.78 -17.54
C ASN A 167 7.49 -5.62 -16.04
N VAL A 168 6.52 -5.04 -15.32
CA VAL A 168 6.60 -4.85 -13.88
C VAL A 168 5.88 -6.01 -13.20
N TYR A 169 6.64 -6.96 -12.69
CA TYR A 169 6.11 -8.16 -12.03
C TYR A 169 7.02 -8.61 -10.88
N GLY A 170 6.45 -9.36 -9.99
CA GLY A 170 7.09 -10.03 -8.87
C GLY A 170 6.16 -11.07 -8.29
N HIS A 171 6.41 -11.52 -7.06
CA HIS A 171 5.53 -12.43 -6.36
C HIS A 171 5.16 -11.89 -4.98
N HIS A 172 4.06 -12.36 -4.42
CA HIS A 172 3.53 -12.13 -3.07
C HIS A 172 3.28 -10.66 -2.71
N ASP A 173 4.21 -9.73 -2.94
CA ASP A 173 4.01 -8.33 -2.56
C ASP A 173 4.70 -7.33 -3.50
N MET A 174 4.10 -6.14 -3.62
CA MET A 174 4.61 -5.03 -4.40
C MET A 174 4.23 -3.70 -3.78
N ILE A 175 5.12 -2.72 -3.88
CA ILE A 175 4.91 -1.36 -3.40
C ILE A 175 5.23 -0.38 -4.53
N PHE A 176 4.34 0.56 -4.78
CA PHE A 176 4.58 1.67 -5.70
C PHE A 176 5.01 2.92 -4.93
N ASN A 177 6.08 3.54 -5.36
CA ASN A 177 6.51 4.84 -4.84
C ASN A 177 6.02 5.96 -5.77
N PRO A 178 5.01 6.73 -5.37
CA PRO A 178 4.44 7.77 -6.23
C PRO A 178 5.38 8.94 -6.49
N THR A 179 6.38 9.15 -5.62
CA THR A 179 7.36 10.24 -5.79
C THR A 179 8.36 9.96 -6.89
N THR A 180 8.79 8.70 -7.03
CA THR A 180 9.79 8.28 -8.03
C THR A 180 9.16 7.60 -9.25
N GLY A 181 7.91 7.16 -9.15
CA GLY A 181 7.23 6.36 -10.18
C GLY A 181 7.79 4.94 -10.29
N THR A 182 8.37 4.40 -9.21
CA THR A 182 9.05 3.10 -9.20
C THR A 182 8.29 2.07 -8.39
N PHE A 183 8.57 0.80 -8.64
CA PHE A 183 7.95 -0.34 -7.98
C PHE A 183 9.00 -1.13 -7.21
N LEU A 184 8.72 -1.48 -5.96
CA LEU A 184 9.53 -2.39 -5.18
C LEU A 184 8.80 -3.72 -5.08
N THR A 185 9.44 -4.83 -5.42
CA THR A 185 8.81 -6.16 -5.42
C THR A 185 9.78 -7.26 -5.04
N LEU A 186 9.23 -8.46 -4.83
CA LEU A 186 9.99 -9.67 -4.58
C LEU A 186 10.21 -10.46 -5.87
N ARG A 187 11.40 -11.03 -6.04
CA ARG A 187 11.73 -12.00 -7.08
C ARG A 187 12.53 -13.15 -6.48
N SER A 188 12.29 -14.36 -6.96
CA SER A 188 13.03 -15.53 -6.53
C SER A 188 14.14 -15.88 -7.51
N TYR A 189 15.18 -16.54 -7.00
CA TYR A 189 16.28 -17.09 -7.78
C TYR A 189 16.80 -18.39 -7.16
N VAL A 190 17.35 -19.28 -7.98
CA VAL A 190 17.98 -20.51 -7.52
C VAL A 190 19.48 -20.30 -7.38
N ARG A 191 20.03 -20.73 -6.25
CA ARG A 191 21.46 -20.69 -5.96
C ARG A 191 21.94 -22.03 -5.44
N GLU A 192 23.12 -22.48 -5.85
CA GLU A 192 23.79 -23.61 -5.22
C GLU A 192 24.43 -23.15 -3.90
N ILE A 193 24.11 -23.83 -2.81
CA ILE A 193 24.68 -23.65 -1.47
C ILE A 193 25.00 -25.04 -0.93
N ASP A 194 26.28 -25.29 -0.61
CA ASP A 194 26.76 -26.55 -0.07
C ASP A 194 26.32 -27.79 -0.90
N GLY A 195 26.34 -27.64 -2.24
CA GLY A 195 25.98 -28.71 -3.19
C GLY A 195 24.49 -28.97 -3.33
N LYS A 196 23.62 -28.11 -2.77
CA LYS A 196 22.17 -28.18 -2.91
C LYS A 196 21.63 -26.97 -3.67
N ASN A 197 20.62 -27.18 -4.50
CA ASN A 197 19.90 -26.10 -5.14
C ASN A 197 18.88 -25.49 -4.17
N VAL A 198 19.02 -24.21 -3.90
CA VAL A 198 18.23 -23.45 -2.93
C VAL A 198 17.52 -22.30 -3.63
N LEU A 199 16.20 -22.22 -3.45
CA LEU A 199 15.39 -21.08 -3.88
C LEU A 199 15.44 -20.02 -2.79
N MET A 200 15.81 -18.82 -3.19
CA MET A 200 15.93 -17.64 -2.33
C MET A 200 15.26 -16.45 -2.96
N ASP A 201 15.01 -15.41 -2.17
CA ASP A 201 14.35 -14.21 -2.65
C ASP A 201 15.30 -13.02 -2.70
N THR A 202 14.98 -12.10 -3.58
CA THR A 202 15.61 -10.79 -3.70
C THR A 202 14.54 -9.70 -3.76
N ILE A 203 14.84 -8.55 -3.18
CA ILE A 203 14.03 -7.34 -3.36
C ILE A 203 14.56 -6.61 -4.58
N VAL A 204 13.68 -6.21 -5.49
CA VAL A 204 14.04 -5.48 -6.70
C VAL A 204 13.22 -4.21 -6.80
N GLU A 205 13.88 -3.06 -7.01
CA GLU A 205 13.20 -1.84 -7.42
C GLU A 205 13.24 -1.74 -8.95
N LEU A 206 12.06 -1.53 -9.55
CA LEU A 206 11.85 -1.46 -10.98
C LEU A 206 11.37 -0.08 -11.40
N ASP A 207 11.79 0.40 -12.56
CA ASP A 207 11.10 1.50 -13.23
C ASP A 207 9.76 1.04 -13.85
N SER A 208 8.99 1.96 -14.41
CA SER A 208 7.70 1.67 -15.06
C SER A 208 7.82 0.81 -16.33
N LYS A 209 9.03 0.54 -16.82
CA LYS A 209 9.31 -0.34 -17.96
C LYS A 209 9.81 -1.72 -17.52
N GLY A 210 9.96 -1.94 -16.21
CA GLY A 210 10.46 -3.19 -15.64
C GLY A 210 11.98 -3.32 -15.58
N ASN A 211 12.74 -2.23 -15.84
CA ASN A 211 14.19 -2.26 -15.66
C ASN A 211 14.54 -2.18 -14.17
N ALA A 212 15.46 -3.04 -13.72
CA ALA A 212 15.95 -3.03 -12.36
C ALA A 212 16.83 -1.80 -12.10
N LEU A 213 16.48 -1.05 -11.05
CA LEU A 213 17.20 0.14 -10.60
C LEU A 213 18.03 -0.14 -9.34
N TRP A 214 17.56 -1.04 -8.49
CA TRP A 214 18.21 -1.43 -7.25
C TRP A 214 17.81 -2.86 -6.88
N THR A 215 18.71 -3.59 -6.22
CA THR A 215 18.47 -4.95 -5.73
C THR A 215 19.10 -5.15 -4.35
N TRP A 216 18.44 -5.97 -3.53
CA TRP A 216 19.00 -6.51 -2.29
C TRP A 216 18.71 -8.01 -2.23
N ASP A 217 19.69 -8.79 -1.87
CA ASP A 217 19.70 -10.23 -1.97
C ASP A 217 19.73 -10.88 -0.58
N THR A 218 18.90 -11.88 -0.33
CA THR A 218 18.79 -12.55 0.99
C THR A 218 20.05 -13.32 1.38
N TYR A 219 20.80 -13.84 0.42
CA TYR A 219 22.06 -14.51 0.70
C TYR A 219 23.20 -13.52 0.94
N ALA A 220 23.42 -12.61 0.02
CA ALA A 220 24.56 -11.68 0.08
C ALA A 220 24.33 -10.54 1.08
N GLY A 221 23.12 -9.98 1.13
CA GLY A 221 22.75 -8.87 2.00
C GLY A 221 22.17 -9.30 3.35
N GLY A 222 21.40 -10.39 3.37
CA GLY A 222 20.78 -10.95 4.57
C GLY A 222 21.62 -11.99 5.30
N HIS A 223 22.61 -12.58 4.62
CA HIS A 223 23.47 -13.65 5.15
C HIS A 223 22.74 -14.93 5.58
N PHE A 224 21.55 -15.19 4.99
CA PHE A 224 20.79 -16.41 5.22
C PHE A 224 21.32 -17.55 4.35
N SER A 225 21.31 -18.77 4.91
CA SER A 225 21.84 -19.96 4.26
C SER A 225 21.15 -21.22 4.79
N LEU A 226 21.56 -22.41 4.35
CA LEU A 226 21.00 -23.69 4.80
C LEU A 226 21.09 -23.95 6.30
N LYS A 227 21.97 -23.26 7.03
CA LYS A 227 22.02 -23.35 8.51
C LYS A 227 20.75 -22.76 9.17
N ASP A 228 20.03 -21.89 8.44
CA ASP A 228 18.84 -21.20 8.91
C ASP A 228 17.56 -21.95 8.50
N GLU A 229 17.69 -23.05 7.74
CA GLU A 229 16.59 -23.87 7.24
C GLU A 229 15.64 -24.29 8.39
N SER A 230 14.33 -24.24 8.14
CA SER A 230 13.33 -24.72 9.06
C SER A 230 13.42 -26.24 9.20
N VAL A 231 12.96 -26.74 10.34
CA VAL A 231 12.79 -28.19 10.55
C VAL A 231 11.77 -28.80 9.57
N CYS A 232 10.89 -27.98 9.01
CA CYS A 232 9.93 -28.39 7.98
C CYS A 232 10.49 -28.03 6.60
N ASN A 233 11.40 -28.84 6.09
CA ASN A 233 12.02 -28.66 4.78
C ASN A 233 10.98 -28.41 3.69
N ALA A 234 10.71 -27.16 3.38
CA ALA A 234 9.89 -26.81 2.25
C ALA A 234 10.70 -27.05 0.96
N THR A 235 10.20 -27.88 0.07
CA THR A 235 10.78 -28.07 -1.25
C THR A 235 9.77 -27.72 -2.33
N THR A 236 10.27 -27.18 -3.43
CA THR A 236 9.47 -26.89 -4.62
C THR A 236 10.19 -27.38 -5.87
N VAL A 237 9.55 -27.29 -7.03
CA VAL A 237 10.13 -27.68 -8.30
C VAL A 237 10.33 -26.44 -9.17
N VAL A 238 11.58 -26.15 -9.55
CA VAL A 238 11.95 -25.07 -10.45
C VAL A 238 12.65 -25.69 -11.66
N ASP A 239 12.15 -25.42 -12.85
CA ASP A 239 12.68 -25.95 -14.13
C ASP A 239 12.89 -27.48 -14.11
N GLY A 240 11.96 -28.21 -13.48
CA GLY A 240 11.99 -29.66 -13.35
C GLY A 240 12.97 -30.21 -12.30
N GLN A 241 13.61 -29.35 -11.54
CA GLN A 241 14.52 -29.73 -10.44
C GLN A 241 13.87 -29.46 -9.09
N THR A 242 13.98 -30.39 -8.16
CA THR A 242 13.59 -30.17 -6.76
C THR A 242 14.61 -29.26 -6.09
N VAL A 243 14.15 -28.16 -5.53
CA VAL A 243 14.96 -27.17 -4.82
C VAL A 243 14.43 -26.98 -3.40
N ILE A 244 15.28 -26.60 -2.47
CA ILE A 244 14.87 -26.19 -1.11
C ILE A 244 14.35 -24.76 -1.20
N ASP A 245 13.10 -24.52 -0.81
CA ASP A 245 12.51 -23.19 -0.71
C ASP A 245 12.83 -22.58 0.64
N LEU A 246 13.96 -21.85 0.71
CA LEU A 246 14.54 -21.43 1.99
C LEU A 246 13.86 -20.19 2.57
N THR A 247 13.62 -19.16 1.78
CA THR A 247 13.17 -17.87 2.32
C THR A 247 11.67 -17.66 2.21
N HIS A 248 11.08 -17.94 1.07
CA HIS A 248 9.66 -17.74 0.79
C HIS A 248 9.15 -16.37 1.26
N ALA A 249 9.82 -15.31 0.81
CA ALA A 249 9.45 -13.95 1.20
C ALA A 249 8.05 -13.60 0.70
N ASN A 250 7.20 -13.03 1.57
CA ASN A 250 5.78 -12.85 1.26
C ASN A 250 5.20 -11.48 1.60
N SER A 251 5.96 -10.59 2.21
CA SER A 251 5.51 -9.22 2.43
C SER A 251 6.65 -8.23 2.47
N LEU A 252 6.34 -7.02 2.00
CA LEU A 252 7.23 -5.86 1.94
C LEU A 252 6.55 -4.63 2.54
N GLN A 253 7.33 -3.81 3.21
CA GLN A 253 6.96 -2.44 3.55
C GLN A 253 8.14 -1.52 3.27
N TRP A 254 7.87 -0.35 2.72
CA TRP A 254 8.89 0.66 2.40
C TRP A 254 8.50 2.02 2.98
N ASN A 255 9.27 2.50 3.93
CA ASN A 255 9.17 3.86 4.41
C ASN A 255 9.95 4.78 3.47
N PHE A 256 9.24 5.56 2.65
CA PHE A 256 9.85 6.43 1.63
C PHE A 256 10.65 7.60 2.21
N GLN A 257 10.34 8.04 3.44
CA GLN A 257 11.03 9.16 4.09
C GLN A 257 12.40 8.75 4.63
N THR A 258 12.46 7.60 5.30
CA THR A 258 13.69 7.07 5.90
C THR A 258 14.47 6.16 4.96
N ASN A 259 13.83 5.73 3.87
CA ASN A 259 14.34 4.75 2.90
C ASN A 259 14.66 3.38 3.56
N ILE A 260 13.86 3.02 4.58
CA ILE A 260 13.89 1.72 5.26
C ILE A 260 12.88 0.78 4.61
N ILE A 261 13.31 -0.45 4.37
CA ILE A 261 12.47 -1.54 3.89
C ILE A 261 12.40 -2.62 4.96
N TYR A 262 11.19 -3.15 5.18
CA TYR A 262 10.99 -4.39 5.92
C TYR A 262 10.57 -5.49 4.96
N MET A 263 11.13 -6.69 5.13
CA MET A 263 10.81 -7.88 4.34
C MET A 263 10.62 -9.08 5.27
N ASN A 264 9.46 -9.72 5.20
CA ASN A 264 9.19 -10.96 5.92
C ASN A 264 9.57 -12.18 5.07
N MET A 265 10.22 -13.14 5.71
CA MET A 265 10.60 -14.45 5.15
C MET A 265 9.85 -15.54 5.91
N ARG A 266 8.82 -16.09 5.25
CA ARG A 266 7.87 -17.04 5.81
C ARG A 266 8.57 -18.30 6.38
N HIS A 267 9.44 -18.93 5.60
CA HIS A 267 10.09 -20.19 5.99
C HIS A 267 11.21 -20.03 7.02
N LEU A 268 11.65 -18.80 7.26
CA LEU A 268 12.66 -18.50 8.28
C LEU A 268 12.06 -17.99 9.58
N ASP A 269 10.74 -17.78 9.67
CA ASP A 269 10.08 -17.11 10.80
C ASP A 269 10.82 -15.83 11.21
N THR A 270 11.23 -15.04 10.22
CA THR A 270 12.16 -13.93 10.42
C THR A 270 11.85 -12.81 9.43
N PHE A 271 11.95 -11.57 9.88
CA PHE A 271 11.93 -10.43 9.00
C PHE A 271 13.16 -9.54 9.19
N CYS A 272 13.49 -8.78 8.14
CA CYS A 272 14.65 -7.90 8.10
C CYS A 272 14.24 -6.45 8.03
N LYS A 273 15.00 -5.58 8.73
CA LYS A 273 15.06 -4.14 8.51
C LYS A 273 16.27 -3.83 7.63
N ILE A 274 16.03 -3.23 6.47
CA ILE A 274 17.03 -2.99 5.45
C ILE A 274 17.11 -1.49 5.18
N ASN A 275 18.29 -0.91 5.27
CA ASN A 275 18.54 0.45 4.83
C ASN A 275 18.88 0.46 3.33
N LYS A 276 17.91 0.87 2.50
CA LYS A 276 18.05 0.89 1.05
C LYS A 276 19.16 1.83 0.56
N THR A 277 19.41 2.93 1.29
CA THR A 277 20.45 3.92 0.90
C THR A 277 21.85 3.33 1.03
N THR A 278 22.11 2.55 2.09
CA THR A 278 23.41 1.92 2.33
C THR A 278 23.51 0.51 1.76
N ASN A 279 22.40 -0.05 1.32
CA ASN A 279 22.25 -1.45 0.88
C ASN A 279 22.64 -2.47 1.98
N GLN A 280 22.38 -2.14 3.24
CA GLN A 280 22.76 -2.95 4.40
C GLN A 280 21.53 -3.41 5.17
N THR A 281 21.58 -4.64 5.67
CA THR A 281 20.67 -5.11 6.72
C THR A 281 21.03 -4.40 8.01
N VAL A 282 20.06 -3.71 8.60
CA VAL A 282 20.21 -3.03 9.91
C VAL A 282 20.13 -4.08 11.01
N TRP A 283 19.11 -4.94 10.93
CA TRP A 283 18.90 -6.07 11.83
C TRP A 283 17.89 -7.07 11.25
N SER A 284 17.85 -8.24 11.84
CA SER A 284 16.84 -9.26 11.58
C SER A 284 16.16 -9.66 12.89
N LEU A 285 14.83 -9.80 12.87
CA LEU A 285 14.02 -10.18 14.03
C LEU A 285 13.23 -11.45 13.71
N GLY A 286 13.26 -12.41 14.61
CA GLY A 286 12.62 -13.71 14.49
C GLY A 286 13.57 -14.85 14.82
N ARG A 287 13.19 -16.09 14.47
CA ARG A 287 13.93 -17.32 14.79
C ARG A 287 15.39 -17.30 14.32
N CYS A 288 15.63 -16.78 13.10
CA CYS A 288 16.96 -16.65 12.51
C CYS A 288 17.53 -15.23 12.65
N GLY A 289 16.95 -14.42 13.50
CA GLY A 289 17.36 -13.03 13.73
C GLY A 289 18.37 -12.88 14.87
N ASN A 290 18.69 -11.65 15.18
CA ASN A 290 19.65 -11.29 16.22
C ASN A 290 19.01 -10.63 17.46
N PHE A 291 17.67 -10.71 17.59
CA PHE A 291 16.94 -10.30 18.78
C PHE A 291 16.78 -11.46 19.76
N THR A 292 16.81 -11.16 21.05
CA THR A 292 16.32 -12.07 22.09
C THR A 292 14.80 -12.01 22.10
N LEU A 293 14.14 -13.11 21.76
CA LEU A 293 12.69 -13.23 21.73
C LEU A 293 12.19 -13.59 23.14
N LEU A 294 11.23 -12.82 23.67
CA LEU A 294 10.71 -13.00 25.02
C LEU A 294 9.27 -13.52 24.98
N GLY A 295 9.04 -14.64 25.63
CA GLY A 295 7.71 -15.19 25.85
C GLY A 295 6.89 -14.40 26.88
N PRO A 296 5.62 -14.76 27.12
CA PRO A 296 4.74 -14.07 28.05
C PRO A 296 5.25 -14.04 29.50
N ASP A 297 6.10 -15.00 29.89
CA ASP A 297 6.71 -15.08 31.22
C ASP A 297 8.06 -14.31 31.30
N GLY A 298 8.42 -13.58 30.25
CA GLY A 298 9.66 -12.82 30.13
C GLY A 298 10.90 -13.68 29.89
N LYS A 299 10.74 -14.99 29.70
CA LYS A 299 11.86 -15.86 29.36
C LYS A 299 12.09 -15.92 27.86
N GLN A 300 13.32 -16.25 27.49
CA GLN A 300 13.68 -16.42 26.09
C GLN A 300 12.95 -17.62 25.48
N VAL A 301 12.43 -17.41 24.26
CA VAL A 301 11.79 -18.42 23.42
C VAL A 301 12.49 -18.50 22.06
N SER A 302 12.28 -19.60 21.34
CA SER A 302 12.89 -19.82 20.02
C SER A 302 12.20 -19.05 18.89
N SER A 303 10.88 -18.85 18.98
CA SER A 303 10.11 -18.06 18.03
C SER A 303 8.90 -17.41 18.71
N LEU A 304 8.39 -16.33 18.15
CA LEU A 304 7.14 -15.67 18.55
C LEU A 304 5.99 -15.96 17.58
N TRP A 305 6.29 -16.47 16.39
CA TRP A 305 5.35 -16.86 15.32
C TRP A 305 5.92 -17.97 14.45
N TYR A 306 5.08 -18.58 13.64
CA TYR A 306 5.47 -19.57 12.65
C TYR A 306 4.78 -19.33 11.32
N HIS A 307 5.58 -19.12 10.26
CA HIS A 307 5.15 -18.91 8.87
C HIS A 307 4.24 -17.68 8.65
N ALA A 308 4.60 -16.55 9.28
CA ALA A 308 3.77 -15.35 9.21
C ALA A 308 3.60 -14.76 7.81
N HIS A 309 2.48 -14.07 7.61
CA HIS A 309 2.14 -13.25 6.45
C HIS A 309 1.89 -11.79 6.81
N ASP A 310 1.90 -10.90 5.79
CA ASP A 310 1.45 -9.51 5.86
C ASP A 310 2.08 -8.67 6.97
N LEU A 311 3.42 -8.73 7.10
CA LEU A 311 4.17 -7.90 8.04
C LEU A 311 3.98 -6.41 7.75
N ARG A 312 3.66 -5.61 8.79
CA ARG A 312 3.56 -4.16 8.72
C ARG A 312 4.10 -3.48 9.98
N GLU A 313 4.93 -2.46 9.84
CA GLU A 313 5.22 -1.54 10.93
C GLU A 313 4.02 -0.60 11.10
N VAL A 314 3.27 -0.75 12.18
CA VAL A 314 2.06 0.04 12.48
C VAL A 314 2.33 1.25 13.35
N GLN A 315 3.45 1.23 14.06
CA GLN A 315 4.07 2.34 14.80
C GLN A 315 5.59 2.08 14.82
N PRO A 316 6.43 3.07 15.10
CA PRO A 316 7.87 2.83 15.22
C PRO A 316 8.16 1.65 16.16
N ASP A 317 8.87 0.65 15.64
CA ASP A 317 9.26 -0.58 16.34
C ASP A 317 8.09 -1.47 16.83
N VAL A 318 6.87 -1.25 16.29
CA VAL A 318 5.69 -2.08 16.54
C VAL A 318 5.17 -2.64 15.23
N PHE A 319 5.09 -3.96 15.14
CA PHE A 319 4.79 -4.68 13.91
C PHE A 319 3.54 -5.53 14.07
N SER A 320 2.62 -5.48 13.11
CA SER A 320 1.53 -6.43 12.97
C SER A 320 1.87 -7.49 11.94
N MET A 321 1.36 -8.70 12.11
CA MET A 321 1.45 -9.78 11.15
C MET A 321 0.35 -10.81 11.38
N PHE A 322 0.02 -11.56 10.35
CA PHE A 322 -0.79 -12.75 10.43
C PHE A 322 0.12 -13.96 10.70
N ASP A 323 -0.09 -14.66 11.80
CA ASP A 323 0.68 -15.85 12.17
C ASP A 323 -0.11 -17.09 11.79
N ASP A 324 0.42 -17.86 10.85
CA ASP A 324 -0.18 -19.13 10.40
C ASP A 324 -0.11 -20.20 11.51
N ASP A 325 0.85 -20.09 12.42
CA ASP A 325 1.16 -21.06 13.48
C ASP A 325 1.40 -22.49 12.91
N TYR A 326 2.04 -22.59 11.75
CA TYR A 326 2.11 -23.82 10.94
C TYR A 326 2.93 -24.94 11.60
N GLU A 327 4.01 -24.61 12.30
CA GLU A 327 4.93 -25.60 12.92
C GLU A 327 4.51 -26.01 14.34
N ASN A 328 3.35 -25.56 14.83
CA ASN A 328 2.85 -25.94 16.15
C ASN A 328 2.23 -27.33 16.11
N THR A 329 3.02 -28.36 16.41
CA THR A 329 2.63 -29.78 16.30
C THR A 329 2.32 -30.40 17.66
N THR A 330 1.44 -31.40 17.69
CA THR A 330 1.18 -32.24 18.85
C THR A 330 2.27 -33.28 19.06
N ASN A 331 3.08 -33.56 18.03
CA ASN A 331 4.13 -34.57 18.05
C ASN A 331 5.53 -33.94 17.90
N PRO A 332 6.29 -33.77 19.00
CA PRO A 332 7.64 -33.20 18.94
C PRO A 332 8.64 -33.98 18.06
N ALA A 333 8.36 -35.26 17.78
CA ALA A 333 9.17 -36.07 16.87
C ALA A 333 8.84 -35.84 15.40
N ASN A 334 7.70 -35.22 15.10
CA ASN A 334 7.29 -34.76 13.78
C ASN A 334 6.91 -33.27 13.84
N PRO A 335 7.87 -32.39 13.71
CA PRO A 335 7.62 -30.94 13.80
C PRO A 335 6.82 -30.38 12.64
N CYS A 336 6.62 -31.19 11.58
CA CYS A 336 5.88 -30.76 10.38
C CYS A 336 4.57 -31.53 10.32
N PRO A 337 3.47 -30.96 10.81
CA PRO A 337 2.18 -31.65 10.83
C PRO A 337 1.72 -31.93 9.40
N ALA A 338 1.45 -33.24 9.13
CA ALA A 338 0.90 -33.66 7.84
C ALA A 338 -0.63 -33.63 7.81
N THR A 339 -1.25 -33.57 8.98
CA THR A 339 -2.72 -33.57 9.14
C THR A 339 -3.15 -32.52 10.17
N PHE A 340 -4.41 -32.11 10.10
CA PHE A 340 -4.99 -31.18 11.07
C PHE A 340 -4.95 -31.72 12.51
N GLU A 341 -5.11 -33.05 12.68
CA GLU A 341 -5.08 -33.70 13.98
C GLU A 341 -3.67 -33.73 14.60
N GLU A 342 -2.64 -33.64 13.78
CA GLU A 342 -1.23 -33.63 14.24
C GLU A 342 -0.77 -32.24 14.69
N THR A 343 -1.59 -31.20 14.47
CA THR A 343 -1.24 -29.84 14.87
C THR A 343 -2.01 -29.35 16.08
N ASN A 344 -1.39 -28.49 16.88
CA ASN A 344 -2.03 -27.64 17.87
C ASN A 344 -2.21 -26.21 17.35
N ALA A 345 -1.98 -26.00 16.07
CA ALA A 345 -1.93 -24.68 15.46
C ALA A 345 -3.25 -23.92 15.58
N HIS A 346 -3.12 -22.62 15.82
CA HIS A 346 -4.17 -21.63 15.84
C HIS A 346 -3.66 -20.38 15.15
N SER A 347 -4.20 -20.04 14.02
CA SER A 347 -3.81 -18.77 13.37
C SER A 347 -4.15 -17.57 14.25
N ARG A 348 -3.30 -16.55 14.22
CA ARG A 348 -3.40 -15.41 15.12
C ARG A 348 -3.20 -14.08 14.38
N MET A 349 -3.95 -13.07 14.84
CA MET A 349 -3.53 -11.68 14.67
C MET A 349 -2.43 -11.42 15.70
N LEU A 350 -1.28 -10.95 15.29
CA LEU A 350 -0.13 -10.79 16.16
C LEU A 350 0.45 -9.38 16.05
N VAL A 351 0.74 -8.77 17.20
CA VAL A 351 1.48 -7.51 17.29
C VAL A 351 2.73 -7.71 18.13
N ILE A 352 3.87 -7.45 17.51
CA ILE A 352 5.20 -7.58 18.10
C ILE A 352 5.74 -6.18 18.40
N THR A 353 6.31 -6.01 19.57
CA THR A 353 7.11 -4.83 19.92
C THR A 353 8.58 -5.22 19.95
N ALA A 354 9.41 -4.44 19.25
CA ALA A 354 10.87 -4.57 19.23
C ALA A 354 11.52 -3.44 20.06
N ASN A 355 12.55 -3.78 20.79
CA ASN A 355 13.43 -2.79 21.44
C ASN A 355 14.82 -2.89 20.81
N GLU A 356 15.12 -1.98 19.88
CA GLU A 356 16.39 -1.97 19.15
C GLU A 356 17.61 -1.69 20.07
N GLN A 357 17.42 -0.97 21.19
CA GLN A 357 18.54 -0.66 22.10
C GLN A 357 19.04 -1.92 22.82
N ASN A 358 18.11 -2.77 23.24
CA ASN A 358 18.40 -3.99 23.99
C ASN A 358 18.38 -5.24 23.12
N MET A 359 18.03 -5.11 21.84
CA MET A 359 17.84 -6.22 20.91
C MET A 359 16.90 -7.29 21.49
N THR A 360 15.74 -6.86 21.99
CA THR A 360 14.71 -7.75 22.56
C THR A 360 13.37 -7.51 21.85
N ALA A 361 12.58 -8.56 21.70
CA ALA A 361 11.24 -8.45 21.12
C ALA A 361 10.26 -9.38 21.84
N TRP A 362 9.00 -8.97 21.88
CA TRP A 362 7.91 -9.71 22.53
C TRP A 362 6.57 -9.46 21.87
N THR A 363 5.62 -10.35 22.10
CA THR A 363 4.23 -10.14 21.70
C THR A 363 3.59 -9.11 22.62
N SER A 364 3.18 -7.97 22.08
CA SER A 364 2.50 -6.90 22.84
C SER A 364 0.98 -7.01 22.80
N TRP A 365 0.42 -7.62 21.75
CA TRP A 365 -0.99 -7.94 21.63
C TRP A 365 -1.17 -9.13 20.68
N SER A 366 -2.18 -9.95 20.93
CA SER A 366 -2.58 -11.01 20.01
C SER A 366 -4.06 -11.36 20.19
N TRP A 367 -4.66 -11.83 19.10
CA TRP A 367 -5.96 -12.49 19.12
C TRP A 367 -5.83 -13.84 18.41
N THR A 368 -6.23 -14.90 19.08
CA THR A 368 -6.13 -16.28 18.58
C THR A 368 -7.47 -16.72 18.04
N ALA A 369 -7.51 -17.16 16.79
CA ALA A 369 -8.70 -17.68 16.17
C ALA A 369 -9.14 -19.01 16.78
N PRO A 370 -10.43 -19.36 16.69
CA PRO A 370 -10.89 -20.73 16.89
C PRO A 370 -10.11 -21.70 16.00
N ARG A 371 -9.93 -22.93 16.45
CA ARG A 371 -9.12 -23.91 15.75
C ARG A 371 -9.64 -24.24 14.35
N GLU A 372 -10.95 -24.23 14.19
CA GLU A 372 -11.63 -24.42 12.91
C GLU A 372 -11.29 -23.35 11.86
N ASP A 373 -10.82 -22.19 12.30
CA ASP A 373 -10.39 -21.08 11.45
C ASP A 373 -8.87 -21.10 11.19
N TRP A 374 -8.18 -22.16 11.56
CA TRP A 374 -6.76 -22.29 11.27
C TRP A 374 -6.48 -22.22 9.78
N THR A 375 -5.55 -21.34 9.43
CA THR A 375 -5.17 -21.00 8.06
C THR A 375 -3.66 -21.15 7.91
N PRO A 376 -3.16 -22.27 7.34
CA PRO A 376 -1.72 -22.55 7.25
C PRO A 376 -1.01 -21.79 6.14
N TYR A 377 -1.76 -21.14 5.26
CA TYR A 377 -1.24 -20.37 4.15
C TYR A 377 -2.09 -19.13 3.97
N TRP A 378 -1.48 -18.00 3.59
CA TRP A 378 -2.16 -16.74 3.34
C TRP A 378 -2.62 -16.04 4.62
N GLY A 379 -3.29 -14.94 4.45
CA GLY A 379 -3.80 -14.15 5.54
C GLY A 379 -3.19 -12.76 5.62
N SER A 380 -3.92 -11.86 6.26
CA SER A 380 -3.50 -10.49 6.49
C SER A 380 -4.04 -9.94 7.80
N VAL A 381 -3.38 -8.92 8.34
CA VAL A 381 -3.84 -8.19 9.54
C VAL A 381 -3.65 -6.70 9.31
N ASP A 382 -4.74 -5.96 9.25
CA ASP A 382 -4.73 -4.51 9.13
C ASP A 382 -5.38 -3.84 10.34
N ARG A 383 -4.80 -2.69 10.75
CA ARG A 383 -5.40 -1.84 11.76
C ARG A 383 -6.40 -0.89 11.10
N LEU A 384 -7.62 -0.89 11.60
CA LEU A 384 -8.70 -0.05 11.11
C LEU A 384 -8.66 1.37 11.73
N PRO A 385 -9.24 2.38 11.06
CA PRO A 385 -9.25 3.76 11.57
C PRO A 385 -9.91 3.97 12.93
N ASN A 386 -10.89 3.12 13.31
CA ASN A 386 -11.52 3.14 14.63
C ASN A 386 -10.66 2.49 15.74
N GLY A 387 -9.49 1.95 15.36
CA GLY A 387 -8.57 1.27 16.26
C GLY A 387 -8.76 -0.24 16.36
N ASP A 388 -9.78 -0.81 15.73
CA ASP A 388 -9.97 -2.25 15.62
C ASP A 388 -8.93 -2.89 14.68
N TRP A 389 -8.88 -4.20 14.70
CA TRP A 389 -8.08 -5.02 13.80
C TRP A 389 -8.99 -5.83 12.90
N ILE A 390 -8.67 -5.93 11.62
CA ILE A 390 -9.30 -6.88 10.71
C ILE A 390 -8.25 -7.89 10.24
N ALA A 391 -8.60 -9.17 10.26
CA ALA A 391 -7.76 -10.22 9.71
C ALA A 391 -8.53 -11.05 8.68
N ASP A 392 -7.75 -11.58 7.75
CA ASP A 392 -8.19 -12.52 6.72
C ASP A 392 -7.66 -13.92 7.04
N PHE A 393 -8.56 -14.85 7.32
CA PHE A 393 -8.31 -16.28 7.46
C PHE A 393 -8.67 -16.93 6.12
N GLY A 394 -7.77 -16.78 5.13
CA GLY A 394 -8.10 -16.87 3.72
C GLY A 394 -8.09 -18.24 3.09
N SER A 395 -7.54 -19.29 3.76
CA SER A 395 -7.28 -20.58 3.11
C SER A 395 -7.95 -21.79 3.76
N GLN A 396 -8.94 -21.63 4.59
CA GLN A 396 -9.57 -22.72 5.35
C GLN A 396 -10.06 -23.88 4.50
N SER A 397 -10.61 -23.59 3.32
CA SER A 397 -11.15 -24.59 2.43
C SER A 397 -10.16 -25.10 1.37
N HIS A 398 -8.88 -24.76 1.46
CA HIS A 398 -7.87 -25.08 0.42
C HIS A 398 -7.17 -26.40 0.61
N TYR A 399 -7.57 -27.18 1.59
CA TYR A 399 -6.95 -28.47 1.82
C TYR A 399 -7.33 -29.44 0.74
N LEU A 400 -6.35 -29.75 -0.10
CA LEU A 400 -6.48 -30.68 -1.21
C LEU A 400 -6.94 -32.06 -0.72
N PRO A 401 -7.95 -32.65 -1.36
CA PRO A 401 -8.23 -34.07 -1.15
C PRO A 401 -6.94 -34.87 -1.43
N GLY A 402 -6.41 -35.55 -0.42
CA GLY A 402 -5.19 -36.35 -0.52
C GLY A 402 -3.98 -35.80 0.22
N SER A 403 -3.98 -34.54 0.67
CA SER A 403 -2.93 -34.02 1.57
C SER A 403 -3.11 -34.43 3.04
N GLY A 404 -4.13 -35.24 3.34
CA GLY A 404 -4.46 -35.65 4.71
C GLY A 404 -5.26 -34.58 5.50
N ILE A 405 -5.05 -33.32 5.23
CA ILE A 405 -5.68 -32.19 5.93
C ILE A 405 -7.05 -31.88 5.31
N GLY A 406 -7.21 -31.97 3.98
CA GLY A 406 -8.40 -31.53 3.27
C GLY A 406 -9.62 -32.45 3.32
N SER A 407 -9.45 -33.73 3.71
CA SER A 407 -10.58 -34.67 3.75
C SER A 407 -11.52 -34.47 4.94
N GLN A 408 -11.07 -33.77 5.97
CA GLN A 408 -11.83 -33.57 7.20
C GLN A 408 -12.62 -32.27 7.24
N LEU A 409 -12.24 -31.30 6.39
CA LEU A 409 -12.88 -29.98 6.34
C LEU A 409 -13.96 -29.85 5.27
N GLN A 410 -14.49 -30.96 4.73
CA GLN A 410 -15.56 -30.97 3.70
C GLN A 410 -16.83 -30.20 4.11
N ASN A 411 -16.99 -29.86 5.38
CA ASN A 411 -18.08 -29.06 5.90
C ASN A 411 -17.60 -27.68 6.41
N SER A 412 -16.33 -27.30 6.15
CA SER A 412 -15.81 -26.00 6.58
C SER A 412 -16.34 -24.86 5.71
N THR A 413 -16.28 -23.66 6.25
CA THR A 413 -16.54 -22.42 5.51
C THR A 413 -15.39 -22.16 4.52
N GLY A 414 -15.56 -21.18 3.65
CA GLY A 414 -14.48 -20.60 2.85
C GLY A 414 -13.60 -19.68 3.69
N ALA A 415 -13.03 -18.66 3.07
CA ALA A 415 -12.32 -17.61 3.82
C ALA A 415 -13.23 -16.97 4.89
N VAL A 416 -12.64 -16.56 6.01
CA VAL A 416 -13.32 -15.81 7.07
C VAL A 416 -12.53 -14.53 7.35
N LEU A 417 -13.22 -13.38 7.31
CA LEU A 417 -12.63 -12.13 7.80
C LEU A 417 -13.19 -11.85 9.19
N VAL A 418 -12.34 -11.48 10.12
CA VAL A 418 -12.74 -11.19 11.50
C VAL A 418 -12.28 -9.80 11.89
N GLU A 419 -13.21 -8.96 12.34
CA GLU A 419 -12.92 -7.67 12.94
C GLU A 419 -12.97 -7.80 14.46
N VAL A 420 -11.87 -7.38 15.11
CA VAL A 420 -11.66 -7.53 16.56
C VAL A 420 -11.27 -6.18 17.14
N ASN A 421 -11.95 -5.77 18.22
CA ASN A 421 -11.59 -4.53 18.90
C ASN A 421 -10.30 -4.67 19.72
N PRO A 422 -9.69 -3.56 20.18
CA PRO A 422 -8.43 -3.62 20.94
C PRO A 422 -8.50 -4.42 22.25
N LYS A 423 -9.70 -4.74 22.75
CA LYS A 423 -9.89 -5.58 23.93
C LYS A 423 -9.91 -7.06 23.61
N GLY A 424 -9.86 -7.44 22.33
CA GLY A 424 -9.96 -8.82 21.88
C GLY A 424 -11.40 -9.34 21.69
N GLU A 425 -12.39 -8.46 21.67
CA GLU A 425 -13.78 -8.82 21.42
C GLU A 425 -14.06 -8.79 19.92
N VAL A 426 -14.66 -9.87 19.39
CA VAL A 426 -15.09 -9.94 17.99
C VAL A 426 -16.29 -9.02 17.79
N VAL A 427 -16.20 -8.08 16.85
CA VAL A 427 -17.25 -7.13 16.54
C VAL A 427 -17.94 -7.38 15.21
N ARG A 428 -17.25 -8.05 14.26
CA ARG A 428 -17.84 -8.47 12.99
C ARG A 428 -17.14 -9.69 12.41
N ILE A 429 -17.91 -10.56 11.76
CA ILE A 429 -17.41 -11.73 11.03
C ILE A 429 -18.01 -11.71 9.62
N PHE A 430 -17.15 -11.95 8.62
CA PHE A 430 -17.54 -12.19 7.23
C PHE A 430 -17.19 -13.64 6.92
N THR A 431 -18.20 -14.47 6.69
CA THR A 431 -18.03 -15.88 6.36
C THR A 431 -18.30 -16.10 4.89
N PHE A 432 -17.29 -16.45 4.12
CA PHE A 432 -17.42 -16.82 2.72
C PHE A 432 -17.87 -18.28 2.59
N ALA A 433 -18.61 -18.57 1.54
CA ALA A 433 -19.05 -19.93 1.29
C ALA A 433 -17.88 -20.89 1.04
N TYR A 434 -18.09 -22.18 1.32
CA TYR A 434 -17.08 -23.21 1.05
C TYR A 434 -16.55 -23.17 -0.38
N GLY A 435 -15.24 -23.31 -0.53
CA GLY A 435 -14.57 -23.22 -1.83
C GLY A 435 -14.04 -21.84 -2.19
N TRP A 436 -14.40 -20.80 -1.45
CA TRP A 436 -13.91 -19.46 -1.72
C TRP A 436 -12.72 -19.11 -0.82
N GLY A 437 -11.70 -18.50 -1.42
CA GLY A 437 -10.49 -18.12 -0.71
C GLY A 437 -10.04 -16.69 -1.01
N ILE A 438 -9.33 -16.12 -0.05
CA ILE A 438 -8.78 -14.77 -0.10
C ILE A 438 -7.31 -14.84 0.32
N TYR A 439 -6.41 -14.18 -0.42
CA TYR A 439 -5.01 -14.12 -0.04
C TYR A 439 -4.74 -13.01 0.98
N ARG A 440 -5.37 -11.86 0.79
CA ARG A 440 -5.22 -10.65 1.61
C ARG A 440 -6.43 -9.75 1.43
N VAL A 441 -6.93 -9.17 2.50
CA VAL A 441 -7.95 -8.12 2.47
C VAL A 441 -7.28 -6.75 2.60
N VAL A 442 -7.79 -5.75 1.88
CA VAL A 442 -7.32 -4.36 1.93
C VAL A 442 -8.48 -3.47 2.36
N PRO A 443 -8.49 -2.96 3.60
CA PRO A 443 -9.48 -1.99 4.02
C PRO A 443 -9.22 -0.64 3.35
N ILE A 444 -10.28 -0.02 2.84
CA ILE A 444 -10.26 1.30 2.21
C ILE A 444 -11.16 2.23 3.01
N PRO A 445 -10.60 3.15 3.79
CA PRO A 445 -11.41 4.10 4.55
C PRO A 445 -11.94 5.21 3.63
N MET A 446 -13.23 5.51 3.74
CA MET A 446 -13.76 6.78 3.26
C MET A 446 -13.26 7.90 4.17
N GLN A 447 -12.86 9.02 3.61
CA GLN A 447 -12.29 10.14 4.34
C GLN A 447 -12.91 11.46 3.89
N THR A 448 -12.94 12.44 4.79
CA THR A 448 -13.26 13.82 4.48
C THR A 448 -12.05 14.69 4.78
N ALA A 449 -11.60 15.43 3.79
CA ALA A 449 -10.54 16.42 3.91
C ALA A 449 -11.11 17.82 4.20
N ASN A 450 -10.28 18.72 4.71
CA ASN A 450 -10.57 20.14 4.87
C ASN A 450 -9.38 20.97 4.38
N ASP A 451 -9.63 22.24 4.04
CA ASP A 451 -8.61 23.18 3.56
C ASP A 451 -8.21 24.25 4.59
N TYR A 452 -8.56 24.05 5.89
CA TYR A 452 -8.20 25.02 6.92
C TYR A 452 -6.67 25.21 7.02
N ASP A 453 -6.23 26.45 6.87
CA ASP A 453 -4.83 26.85 6.79
C ASP A 453 -4.12 26.97 8.17
N GLY A 454 -4.87 26.83 9.26
CA GLY A 454 -4.36 27.00 10.63
C GLY A 454 -4.17 28.48 11.04
N ALA A 455 -4.50 29.43 10.17
CA ALA A 455 -4.32 30.84 10.43
C ALA A 455 -5.40 31.44 11.35
N THR A 456 -5.11 32.62 11.91
CA THR A 456 -6.11 33.47 12.56
C THR A 456 -6.77 34.34 11.51
N HIS A 457 -8.09 34.21 11.35
CA HIS A 457 -8.88 35.01 10.43
C HIS A 457 -9.47 36.23 11.14
N THR A 458 -9.57 37.37 10.44
CA THR A 458 -10.09 38.63 11.01
C THR A 458 -11.53 38.95 10.59
N SER A 459 -12.12 38.10 9.78
CA SER A 459 -13.53 38.14 9.35
C SER A 459 -14.07 36.73 9.21
N ASP A 460 -15.39 36.60 9.15
CA ASP A 460 -16.05 35.32 8.87
C ASP A 460 -15.44 34.67 7.62
N PHE A 461 -15.16 33.38 7.70
CA PHE A 461 -14.53 32.62 6.61
C PHE A 461 -15.16 31.24 6.46
N ASN A 462 -14.92 30.63 5.32
CA ASN A 462 -15.38 29.29 5.01
C ASN A 462 -14.23 28.29 5.10
N ILE A 463 -14.55 27.04 5.43
CA ILE A 463 -13.65 25.88 5.32
C ILE A 463 -14.26 24.96 4.28
N VAL A 464 -13.52 24.62 3.22
CA VAL A 464 -13.99 23.67 2.20
C VAL A 464 -13.82 22.25 2.74
N LEU A 465 -14.88 21.44 2.63
CA LEU A 465 -14.87 20.02 2.98
C LEU A 465 -15.05 19.19 1.72
N SER A 466 -14.14 18.24 1.48
CA SER A 466 -14.15 17.38 0.29
C SER A 466 -14.09 15.91 0.71
N THR A 467 -14.89 15.05 0.06
CA THR A 467 -14.81 13.61 0.24
C THR A 467 -13.64 13.03 -0.53
N VAL A 468 -12.99 12.06 0.09
CA VAL A 468 -11.94 11.24 -0.50
C VAL A 468 -12.32 9.78 -0.34
N ASN A 469 -12.15 8.98 -1.41
CA ASN A 469 -12.47 7.55 -1.42
C ASN A 469 -13.98 7.26 -1.25
N ASP A 470 -14.83 8.04 -1.85
CA ASP A 470 -16.29 7.79 -1.89
C ASP A 470 -16.65 6.76 -2.98
N ILE A 471 -16.05 5.56 -2.90
CA ILE A 471 -16.19 4.48 -3.90
C ILE A 471 -17.65 4.00 -4.02
N GLY A 472 -18.40 4.06 -2.92
CA GLY A 472 -19.83 3.72 -2.89
C GLY A 472 -20.74 4.73 -3.56
N GLY A 473 -20.20 5.77 -4.21
CA GLY A 473 -20.92 6.81 -4.93
C GLY A 473 -20.90 8.16 -4.21
N PRO A 474 -21.59 9.18 -4.76
CA PRO A 474 -21.55 10.53 -4.21
C PRO A 474 -21.92 10.56 -2.73
N ALA A 475 -21.08 11.24 -1.95
CA ALA A 475 -21.27 11.37 -0.51
C ALA A 475 -21.88 12.72 -0.13
N ALA A 476 -22.66 12.71 0.95
CA ALA A 476 -23.02 13.92 1.68
C ALA A 476 -22.04 14.11 2.84
N ILE A 477 -21.60 15.35 3.07
CA ILE A 477 -20.75 15.67 4.21
C ILE A 477 -21.63 16.25 5.31
N TYR A 478 -21.54 15.66 6.49
CA TYR A 478 -22.17 16.13 7.70
C TYR A 478 -21.17 16.89 8.56
N TYR A 479 -21.62 17.93 9.24
CA TYR A 479 -20.77 18.71 10.12
C TYR A 479 -21.53 19.40 11.23
N ASN A 480 -20.84 19.73 12.31
CA ASN A 480 -21.29 20.69 13.30
C ASN A 480 -20.14 21.62 13.72
N ILE A 481 -20.49 22.85 14.08
CA ILE A 481 -19.57 23.86 14.58
C ILE A 481 -19.84 24.05 16.05
N ASN A 482 -18.80 23.99 16.91
CA ASN A 482 -18.85 24.20 18.36
C ASN A 482 -19.89 23.31 19.06
N GLY A 483 -20.08 22.05 18.62
CA GLY A 483 -21.08 21.15 19.17
C GLY A 483 -22.52 21.54 18.89
N GLY A 484 -22.77 22.46 17.98
CA GLY A 484 -24.09 22.86 17.54
C GLY A 484 -24.83 21.79 16.72
N PRO A 485 -26.01 22.10 16.17
CA PRO A 485 -26.78 21.16 15.37
C PRO A 485 -25.98 20.63 14.15
N VAL A 486 -26.16 19.34 13.87
CA VAL A 486 -25.60 18.72 12.66
C VAL A 486 -26.27 19.30 11.43
N LYS A 487 -25.46 19.67 10.45
CA LYS A 487 -25.86 20.14 9.12
C LYS A 487 -25.22 19.27 8.06
N SER A 488 -25.69 19.32 6.83
CA SER A 488 -25.11 18.63 5.69
C SER A 488 -24.83 19.57 4.54
N VAL A 489 -23.76 19.25 3.79
CA VAL A 489 -23.37 19.88 2.53
C VAL A 489 -22.98 18.81 1.53
N ALA A 490 -22.98 19.14 0.24
CA ALA A 490 -22.35 18.29 -0.78
C ALA A 490 -20.82 18.32 -0.63
N THR A 491 -20.12 17.47 -1.39
CA THR A 491 -18.65 17.59 -1.51
C THR A 491 -18.30 19.00 -2.03
N ASP A 492 -17.16 19.54 -1.59
CA ASP A 492 -16.75 20.95 -1.77
C ASP A 492 -17.67 21.97 -1.07
N GLY A 493 -18.50 21.50 -0.16
CA GLY A 493 -19.31 22.35 0.69
C GLY A 493 -18.48 23.18 1.65
N GLN A 494 -18.98 24.36 2.00
CA GLN A 494 -18.22 25.39 2.71
C GLN A 494 -18.89 25.78 4.04
N PRO A 495 -18.73 25.02 5.12
CA PRO A 495 -19.07 25.46 6.46
C PRO A 495 -18.48 26.81 6.80
N ARG A 496 -19.31 27.75 7.29
CA ARG A 496 -18.88 29.11 7.61
C ARG A 496 -18.62 29.27 9.09
N ILE A 497 -17.43 29.70 9.45
CA ILE A 497 -17.03 30.06 10.81
C ILE A 497 -17.39 31.53 11.06
N THR A 498 -18.29 31.76 12.02
CA THR A 498 -18.80 33.09 12.35
C THR A 498 -18.64 33.44 13.83
N THR A 499 -18.35 32.45 14.68
CA THR A 499 -18.18 32.63 16.12
C THR A 499 -16.78 33.15 16.41
N GLU A 500 -16.68 34.32 17.01
CA GLU A 500 -15.41 34.89 17.45
C GLU A 500 -14.79 34.06 18.59
N GLY A 501 -13.50 33.83 18.53
CA GLY A 501 -12.73 33.08 19.53
C GLY A 501 -11.58 32.31 18.93
N ALA A 502 -10.67 31.85 19.81
CA ALA A 502 -9.48 31.11 19.42
C ALA A 502 -9.64 29.60 19.39
N ASN A 503 -10.79 29.06 19.82
CA ASN A 503 -11.00 27.64 20.05
C ASN A 503 -12.27 27.12 19.40
N ASN A 504 -12.66 27.66 18.25
CA ASN A 504 -13.78 27.06 17.52
C ASN A 504 -13.42 25.63 17.10
N THR A 505 -14.42 24.78 17.05
CA THR A 505 -14.31 23.38 16.63
C THR A 505 -15.22 23.11 15.45
N LEU A 506 -14.76 22.22 14.56
CA LEU A 506 -15.55 21.72 13.43
C LEU A 506 -15.45 20.19 13.46
N ALA A 507 -16.54 19.51 13.85
CA ALA A 507 -16.66 18.09 13.63
C ALA A 507 -17.29 17.83 12.26
N TYR A 508 -16.76 16.88 11.48
CA TYR A 508 -17.22 16.62 10.14
C TYR A 508 -16.91 15.18 9.68
N TRP A 509 -17.78 14.61 8.87
CA TRP A 509 -17.68 13.26 8.32
C TRP A 509 -18.52 13.11 7.06
N SER A 510 -18.24 12.10 6.26
CA SER A 510 -19.01 11.77 5.05
C SER A 510 -19.90 10.55 5.27
N VAL A 511 -21.02 10.52 4.53
CA VAL A 511 -21.85 9.32 4.33
C VAL A 511 -22.11 9.20 2.82
N ASP A 512 -21.73 8.08 2.22
CA ASP A 512 -21.88 7.86 0.79
C ASP A 512 -23.27 7.36 0.40
N SER A 513 -23.55 7.22 -0.89
CA SER A 513 -24.85 6.74 -1.38
C SER A 513 -25.09 5.24 -1.12
N SER A 514 -24.09 4.48 -0.76
CA SER A 514 -24.22 3.09 -0.29
C SER A 514 -24.49 2.98 1.21
N GLY A 515 -24.53 4.13 1.93
CA GLY A 515 -24.78 4.20 3.37
C GLY A 515 -23.57 3.85 4.23
N ILE A 516 -22.36 3.94 3.68
CA ILE A 516 -21.12 3.86 4.46
C ILE A 516 -20.87 5.22 5.12
N GLU A 517 -20.70 5.23 6.43
CA GLU A 517 -20.39 6.40 7.24
C GLU A 517 -18.91 6.38 7.64
N GLN A 518 -18.24 7.52 7.47
CA GLN A 518 -16.86 7.66 7.92
C GLN A 518 -16.77 7.56 9.44
N LEU A 519 -16.03 6.60 9.94
CA LEU A 519 -15.72 6.42 11.35
C LEU A 519 -14.20 6.23 11.56
N PRO A 520 -13.60 6.90 12.56
CA PRO A 520 -14.19 7.93 13.42
C PRO A 520 -14.48 9.24 12.67
N HIS A 521 -15.37 10.06 13.21
CA HIS A 521 -15.59 11.41 12.69
C HIS A 521 -14.35 12.28 12.93
N ASN A 522 -14.05 13.16 11.97
CA ASN A 522 -12.98 14.13 12.12
C ASN A 522 -13.39 15.26 13.08
N VAL A 523 -12.44 15.75 13.86
CA VAL A 523 -12.61 16.93 14.70
C VAL A 523 -11.44 17.87 14.52
N LEU A 524 -11.68 19.00 13.87
CA LEU A 524 -10.72 20.10 13.76
C LEU A 524 -10.94 21.04 14.96
N THR A 525 -9.88 21.35 15.67
CA THR A 525 -9.90 22.20 16.88
C THR A 525 -8.96 23.39 16.70
N GLY A 526 -9.09 24.41 17.55
CA GLY A 526 -8.22 25.57 17.51
C GLY A 526 -8.45 26.46 16.32
N ILE A 527 -9.65 26.45 15.73
CA ILE A 527 -10.04 27.35 14.63
C ILE A 527 -10.18 28.76 15.20
N ARG A 528 -9.46 29.73 14.62
CA ARG A 528 -9.32 31.08 15.17
C ARG A 528 -10.03 32.10 14.31
N LEU A 529 -10.94 32.85 14.92
CA LEU A 529 -11.58 34.03 14.34
C LEU A 529 -11.49 35.18 15.34
N GLU A 530 -10.67 36.18 15.05
CA GLU A 530 -10.49 37.40 15.83
C GLU A 530 -10.95 38.59 14.97
N LYS A 531 -12.22 38.98 15.10
CA LYS A 531 -12.75 40.09 14.33
C LYS A 531 -12.08 41.37 14.75
N ASN A 532 -11.57 42.14 13.78
CA ASN A 532 -11.09 43.47 14.08
C ASN A 532 -12.26 44.26 14.65
N PRO A 533 -12.12 44.92 15.84
CA PRO A 533 -13.14 45.81 16.32
C PRO A 533 -13.42 46.84 15.21
N ALA A 534 -14.68 47.00 14.85
CA ALA A 534 -15.07 48.01 13.91
C ALA A 534 -14.47 49.33 14.38
N THR A 535 -13.61 49.94 13.57
CA THR A 535 -13.11 51.30 13.83
C THR A 535 -14.36 52.17 13.94
N GLU A 536 -14.71 52.59 15.16
CA GLU A 536 -15.81 53.56 15.34
C GLU A 536 -15.50 54.72 14.45
N VAL A 537 -16.30 54.91 13.42
CA VAL A 537 -16.22 56.08 12.56
C VAL A 537 -16.61 57.26 13.44
N SER A 538 -15.58 57.88 14.03
CA SER A 538 -15.73 59.19 14.65
C SER A 538 -16.34 60.12 13.59
N THR A 539 -17.59 60.55 13.82
CA THR A 539 -18.25 61.56 13.01
C THR A 539 -17.57 62.91 13.27
N GLY A 540 -16.38 63.07 12.69
CA GLY A 540 -15.68 64.36 12.58
C GLY A 540 -16.08 65.01 11.28
N THR A 541 -16.55 66.24 11.38
CA THR A 541 -17.01 67.18 10.35
C THR A 541 -16.14 67.18 9.09
N PRO A 542 -16.71 67.37 7.87
CA PRO A 542 -16.01 67.22 6.60
C PRO A 542 -15.10 68.41 6.31
N THR A 543 -13.83 68.22 6.15
CA THR A 543 -12.92 69.12 5.46
C THR A 543 -12.53 68.52 4.10
N THR A 544 -12.67 69.35 3.09
CA THR A 544 -12.52 69.19 1.65
C THR A 544 -11.40 68.31 1.10
N PRO A 545 -11.53 67.78 -0.13
CA PRO A 545 -10.72 66.68 -0.64
C PRO A 545 -9.41 67.13 -1.28
N SER A 546 -8.36 66.40 -1.06
CA SER A 546 -7.15 66.41 -1.87
C SER A 546 -7.04 65.10 -2.64
N LEU A 547 -6.94 65.25 -3.95
CA LEU A 547 -6.74 64.16 -4.93
C LEU A 547 -5.36 63.53 -4.80
N LEU A 548 -5.30 62.27 -5.23
CA LEU A 548 -4.17 61.43 -5.63
C LEU A 548 -3.62 60.45 -4.60
N GLY A 549 -3.83 59.18 -4.93
CA GLY A 549 -3.17 58.04 -4.34
C GLY A 549 -3.67 56.71 -4.93
N VAL A 550 -3.10 56.34 -6.07
CA VAL A 550 -3.32 55.03 -6.72
C VAL A 550 -2.82 53.94 -5.81
N SER A 551 -3.69 53.01 -5.41
CA SER A 551 -3.34 51.89 -4.58
C SER A 551 -2.69 50.76 -5.41
N SER A 552 -1.49 50.44 -5.09
CA SER A 552 -0.68 49.32 -5.64
C SER A 552 -0.85 48.06 -4.79
N SER A 553 -1.97 47.36 -4.98
CA SER A 553 -2.17 46.05 -4.28
C SER A 553 -2.07 44.81 -5.19
N SER A 554 -1.70 44.99 -6.46
CA SER A 554 -1.62 43.86 -7.42
C SER A 554 -0.17 43.38 -7.70
N THR A 555 0.84 43.94 -7.07
CA THR A 555 2.26 43.68 -7.41
C THR A 555 2.95 42.71 -6.48
N ILE A 556 2.37 42.35 -5.33
CA ILE A 556 3.01 41.51 -4.34
C ILE A 556 2.84 40.01 -4.64
N LEU A 557 1.77 39.60 -5.30
CA LEU A 557 1.53 38.18 -5.60
C LEU A 557 2.41 37.62 -6.73
N MET A 558 2.91 38.49 -7.65
CA MET A 558 3.83 38.05 -8.71
C MET A 558 5.32 37.97 -8.27
N ALA A 559 5.70 38.60 -7.19
CA ALA A 559 7.07 38.57 -6.70
C ALA A 559 7.41 37.27 -5.94
N ALA A 560 6.44 36.65 -5.27
CA ALA A 560 6.65 35.42 -4.52
C ALA A 560 6.89 34.21 -5.45
N THR A 561 6.17 34.15 -6.56
CA THR A 561 6.31 33.03 -7.54
C THR A 561 7.64 33.12 -8.31
N ALA A 562 8.13 34.33 -8.58
CA ALA A 562 9.40 34.55 -9.26
C ALA A 562 10.62 34.16 -8.39
N ILE A 563 10.53 34.32 -7.06
CA ILE A 563 11.60 33.98 -6.12
C ILE A 563 11.75 32.46 -5.97
N VAL A 564 10.67 31.70 -5.94
CA VAL A 564 10.71 30.23 -5.83
C VAL A 564 11.32 29.61 -7.09
N VAL A 565 10.99 30.11 -8.27
CA VAL A 565 11.55 29.64 -9.55
C VAL A 565 13.05 30.02 -9.65
N ALA A 566 13.46 31.19 -9.19
CA ALA A 566 14.86 31.63 -9.22
C ALA A 566 15.75 30.81 -8.27
N ILE A 567 15.25 30.42 -7.09
CA ILE A 567 15.96 29.58 -6.15
C ILE A 567 16.11 28.16 -6.71
N SER A 568 15.10 27.60 -7.33
CA SER A 568 15.13 26.26 -7.94
C SER A 568 16.14 26.18 -9.10
N ILE A 569 16.21 27.21 -9.94
CA ILE A 569 17.17 27.29 -11.07
C ILE A 569 18.61 27.47 -10.53
N SER A 570 18.83 28.25 -9.48
CA SER A 570 20.15 28.43 -8.88
C SER A 570 20.69 27.16 -8.24
N VAL A 571 19.85 26.33 -7.65
CA VAL A 571 20.25 25.03 -7.07
C VAL A 571 20.61 24.03 -8.18
N ILE A 572 19.89 24.03 -9.28
CA ILE A 572 20.18 23.16 -10.43
C ILE A 572 21.49 23.57 -11.13
N MET A 573 21.76 24.86 -11.27
CA MET A 573 22.99 25.35 -11.89
C MET A 573 24.22 25.16 -11.00
N ARG A 574 24.12 25.27 -9.68
CA ARG A 574 25.22 24.96 -8.76
C ARG A 574 25.59 23.48 -8.76
N ARG A 575 24.62 22.57 -8.90
CA ARG A 575 24.88 21.10 -9.00
C ARG A 575 25.55 20.70 -10.32
N ARG A 576 25.43 21.47 -11.40
CA ARG A 576 26.13 21.20 -12.67
C ARG A 576 27.58 21.68 -12.73
N LYS A 577 27.97 22.66 -11.88
CA LYS A 577 29.32 23.21 -11.89
C LYS A 577 30.33 22.41 -11.03
N THR A 578 29.88 21.45 -10.25
CA THR A 578 30.73 20.57 -9.42
C THR A 578 30.96 19.17 -9.99
N ARG A 579 30.51 18.88 -11.24
CA ARG A 579 30.73 17.60 -11.91
C ARG A 579 31.45 17.76 -13.26
N GLY A 580 32.55 18.42 -13.22
CA GLY A 580 33.45 18.50 -14.37
C GLY A 580 34.87 18.29 -13.87
N THR A 581 35.29 17.04 -13.69
CA THR A 581 36.64 16.52 -13.95
C THR A 581 36.66 15.01 -13.61
N ASP A 582 37.00 14.26 -14.68
CA ASP A 582 37.65 12.96 -14.75
C ASP A 582 37.17 11.77 -13.89
N ALA A 583 36.59 10.77 -14.61
CA ALA A 583 37.16 9.40 -14.62
C ALA A 583 36.42 8.57 -15.68
N ARG A 584 37.13 8.22 -16.74
CA ARG A 584 36.74 7.12 -17.64
C ARG A 584 36.87 5.81 -16.87
N VAL A 585 35.76 5.15 -16.62
CA VAL A 585 35.72 3.74 -16.21
C VAL A 585 35.26 2.94 -17.43
N GLN A 586 36.17 2.16 -17.96
CA GLN A 586 35.92 1.18 -19.00
C GLN A 586 35.22 -0.03 -18.39
N ILE A 587 33.96 -0.25 -18.74
CA ILE A 587 33.24 -1.47 -18.35
C ILE A 587 33.56 -2.53 -19.42
N ILE A 588 34.31 -3.53 -18.99
CA ILE A 588 34.57 -4.75 -19.80
C ILE A 588 33.42 -5.71 -19.50
N TYR A 589 32.59 -5.99 -20.51
CA TYR A 589 31.68 -7.12 -20.49
C TYR A 589 32.49 -8.40 -20.73
N SER A 590 32.61 -9.24 -19.70
CA SER A 590 33.01 -10.63 -19.88
C SER A 590 31.74 -11.47 -20.00
N GLN A 591 31.47 -11.98 -21.16
CA GLN A 591 30.59 -13.13 -21.38
C GLN A 591 31.24 -14.35 -20.72
N LEU A 592 30.51 -15.10 -19.95
CA LEU A 592 30.80 -16.46 -19.55
C LEU A 592 29.63 -17.36 -19.92
N PRO A 593 29.91 -18.61 -20.30
CA PRO A 593 29.02 -19.52 -21.02
C PRO A 593 27.84 -20.06 -20.18
#